data_e3154d8b487bcbd11ba9591d887e7ae8
#
_entry.id   e3154d8b487bcbd11ba9591d887e7ae8
#
_cell.length_a   1.000
_cell.length_b   1.000
_cell.length_c   1.000
_cell.angle_alpha   90.00
_cell.angle_beta   90.00
_cell.angle_gamma   90.00
#
_symmetry.space_group_name_H-M   'P 1'
#
loop_
_entity.id
_entity.type
_entity.pdbx_description
1 polymer ?
#
loop_
_entity_poly.entity_id
_entity_poly.type
_entity_poly.pdbx_seq_one_letter_code
_entity_poly.pdbx_strand_id
1 'polypeptide(L)'
;MRNAIKVASLMTISLPLPVEIVSQSAQLDVAVQAMAGSRAIALDTESNSFHHYPEQLCLIQIATRHKVHIIDTISLKELLPLKEVLVDDSIEKVVHGADYDIRSLDRHYGFRIRNLYDTNIAARFAGITQFGLAALIKDLLGVTIHKSKRLQRTDWGRRPLSTDALDYAITDVRYLLTLRETLDQRLQALGRTAWVAEECSRLEEVRYTEPNLETAYLSIKGAKNLDGCSLAILQSLFLFREKEARRQRRPPFFVIPDAALIHLAISPTATLSEVPGLGHTGLQRLERGLQQALRDGLTASPIHRPPLMTAERVSQEQTQRLSHLKAWRASLSSTLSLDPSLLWPTASLERLAKAPGTIDVELISTNIRRWQRDHFASSLHAYLESLP
;
A
#
# COMPACT_ATOMS: atom_id res chain seq x y z
N MET A 1 -30.45 22.71 -0.79
CA MET A 1 -31.51 21.67 -0.72
C MET A 1 -30.82 20.32 -0.63
N ARG A 2 -30.80 19.71 0.56
CA ARG A 2 -30.18 18.39 0.81
C ARG A 2 -31.21 17.33 0.48
N ASN A 3 -31.17 16.78 -0.73
CA ASN A 3 -31.93 15.58 -1.04
C ASN A 3 -31.09 14.35 -0.63
N ALA A 4 -31.35 13.86 0.56
CA ALA A 4 -30.94 12.53 0.97
C ALA A 4 -31.77 11.53 0.17
N ILE A 5 -31.14 10.90 -0.84
CA ILE A 5 -31.72 9.69 -1.45
C ILE A 5 -31.56 8.59 -0.40
N LYS A 6 -32.63 8.37 0.36
CA LYS A 6 -32.81 7.16 1.16
C LYS A 6 -33.01 6.00 0.17
N VAL A 7 -31.93 5.30 -0.15
CA VAL A 7 -32.03 3.98 -0.78
C VAL A 7 -32.43 3.00 0.32
N ALA A 8 -33.73 2.85 0.50
CA ALA A 8 -34.31 1.78 1.32
C ALA A 8 -34.35 0.51 0.47
N SER A 9 -33.27 -0.23 0.47
CA SER A 9 -33.31 -1.67 0.26
C SER A 9 -32.66 -2.28 1.50
N LEU A 10 -33.50 -2.75 2.41
CA LEU A 10 -33.12 -3.63 3.51
C LEU A 10 -32.60 -4.93 2.88
N MET A 11 -31.32 -4.94 2.46
CA MET A 11 -30.63 -6.18 2.26
C MET A 11 -30.56 -6.85 3.63
N THR A 12 -31.26 -7.93 3.78
CA THR A 12 -31.21 -8.83 4.93
C THR A 12 -29.75 -9.16 5.15
N ILE A 13 -29.15 -8.59 6.22
CA ILE A 13 -27.80 -9.01 6.66
C ILE A 13 -27.98 -10.46 7.02
N SER A 14 -27.57 -11.35 6.11
CA SER A 14 -27.64 -12.80 6.26
C SER A 14 -26.93 -13.21 7.54
N LEU A 15 -27.38 -14.32 8.15
CA LEU A 15 -26.70 -15.05 9.22
C LEU A 15 -25.19 -15.05 8.99
N PRO A 16 -24.36 -15.09 10.07
CA PRO A 16 -22.92 -15.08 9.91
C PRO A 16 -22.48 -16.21 8.96
N LEU A 17 -21.74 -15.85 7.90
CA LEU A 17 -21.26 -16.83 6.91
C LEU A 17 -20.49 -17.95 7.62
N PRO A 18 -20.70 -19.22 7.25
CA PRO A 18 -19.87 -20.32 7.72
C PRO A 18 -18.39 -20.03 7.46
N VAL A 19 -17.55 -20.42 8.39
CA VAL A 19 -16.09 -20.23 8.31
C VAL A 19 -15.40 -21.59 8.25
N GLU A 20 -14.44 -21.71 7.35
CA GLU A 20 -13.61 -22.90 7.21
C GLU A 20 -12.13 -22.51 7.31
N ILE A 21 -11.39 -23.21 8.18
CA ILE A 21 -9.92 -23.09 8.23
C ILE A 21 -9.35 -24.14 7.31
N VAL A 22 -8.65 -23.69 6.27
CA VAL A 22 -8.02 -24.50 5.23
C VAL A 22 -6.54 -24.68 5.58
N SER A 23 -6.19 -25.85 6.12
CA SER A 23 -4.84 -26.19 6.56
C SER A 23 -4.28 -27.47 5.92
N GLN A 24 -5.07 -28.11 5.04
CA GLN A 24 -4.71 -29.33 4.34
C GLN A 24 -5.00 -29.19 2.83
N SER A 25 -4.20 -29.83 1.98
CA SER A 25 -4.33 -29.72 0.52
C SER A 25 -5.72 -30.12 0.01
N ALA A 26 -6.31 -31.20 0.54
CA ALA A 26 -7.66 -31.62 0.14
C ALA A 26 -8.74 -30.56 0.47
N GLN A 27 -8.58 -29.83 1.58
CA GLN A 27 -9.48 -28.72 1.92
C GLN A 27 -9.27 -27.54 0.95
N LEU A 28 -8.03 -27.28 0.53
CA LEU A 28 -7.71 -26.23 -0.44
C LEU A 28 -8.38 -26.54 -1.79
N ASP A 29 -8.28 -27.77 -2.26
CA ASP A 29 -8.90 -28.18 -3.53
C ASP A 29 -10.42 -27.96 -3.51
N VAL A 30 -11.10 -28.33 -2.41
CA VAL A 30 -12.55 -28.09 -2.23
C VAL A 30 -12.85 -26.59 -2.19
N ALA A 31 -12.05 -25.81 -1.47
CA ALA A 31 -12.22 -24.37 -1.39
C ALA A 31 -12.04 -23.69 -2.77
N VAL A 32 -11.03 -24.09 -3.54
CA VAL A 32 -10.78 -23.58 -4.91
C VAL A 32 -11.96 -23.91 -5.84
N GLN A 33 -12.50 -25.13 -5.78
CA GLN A 33 -13.68 -25.50 -6.57
C GLN A 33 -14.90 -24.62 -6.23
N ALA A 34 -15.11 -24.31 -4.93
CA ALA A 34 -16.19 -23.43 -4.52
C ALA A 34 -15.99 -21.97 -5.00
N MET A 35 -14.74 -21.51 -5.06
CA MET A 35 -14.37 -20.19 -5.57
C MET A 35 -14.54 -20.11 -7.09
N ALA A 36 -14.13 -21.15 -7.83
CA ALA A 36 -14.21 -21.22 -9.30
C ALA A 36 -15.66 -21.09 -9.82
N GLY A 37 -16.66 -21.49 -9.03
CA GLY A 37 -18.08 -21.30 -9.35
C GLY A 37 -18.64 -19.92 -9.02
N SER A 38 -17.82 -19.01 -8.47
CA SER A 38 -18.27 -17.70 -7.99
C SER A 38 -18.02 -16.61 -9.05
N ARG A 39 -18.95 -15.65 -9.18
CA ARG A 39 -18.74 -14.46 -10.03
C ARG A 39 -17.77 -13.46 -9.40
N ALA A 40 -17.69 -13.44 -8.08
CA ALA A 40 -16.82 -12.57 -7.32
C ALA A 40 -16.42 -13.23 -6.00
N ILE A 41 -15.19 -12.97 -5.55
CA ILE A 41 -14.67 -13.35 -4.26
C ILE A 41 -14.09 -12.12 -3.57
N ALA A 42 -14.20 -12.05 -2.25
CA ALA A 42 -13.47 -11.08 -1.45
C ALA A 42 -12.13 -11.68 -1.03
N LEU A 43 -11.06 -10.86 -0.97
CA LEU A 43 -9.72 -11.31 -0.64
C LEU A 43 -9.04 -10.30 0.29
N ASP A 44 -8.29 -10.82 1.26
CA ASP A 44 -7.38 -10.07 2.12
C ASP A 44 -6.20 -10.96 2.53
N THR A 45 -5.12 -10.38 3.06
CA THR A 45 -3.94 -11.14 3.48
C THR A 45 -3.36 -10.64 4.78
N GLU A 46 -2.76 -11.56 5.58
CA GLU A 46 -2.06 -11.21 6.80
C GLU A 46 -0.63 -11.75 6.81
N SER A 47 0.31 -10.88 7.20
CA SER A 47 1.73 -11.23 7.31
C SER A 47 2.27 -10.99 8.74
N ASN A 48 3.42 -11.59 9.03
CA ASN A 48 4.10 -11.44 10.32
C ASN A 48 5.23 -10.40 10.31
N SER A 49 5.16 -9.40 9.45
CA SER A 49 6.20 -8.37 9.22
C SER A 49 6.64 -7.62 10.50
N PHE A 50 5.77 -7.52 11.52
CA PHE A 50 6.11 -6.92 12.82
C PHE A 50 6.88 -7.86 13.75
N HIS A 51 6.96 -9.15 13.45
CA HIS A 51 7.51 -10.19 14.35
C HIS A 51 8.66 -10.96 13.72
N HIS A 52 8.68 -11.12 12.40
CA HIS A 52 9.66 -11.92 11.67
C HIS A 52 10.34 -11.14 10.54
N TYR A 53 11.56 -11.55 10.22
CA TYR A 53 12.32 -11.02 9.10
C TYR A 53 13.20 -12.11 8.46
N PRO A 54 13.13 -12.32 7.14
CA PRO A 54 12.11 -11.75 6.23
C PRO A 54 10.68 -12.09 6.67
N GLU A 55 9.73 -11.21 6.34
CA GLU A 55 8.32 -11.47 6.62
C GLU A 55 7.82 -12.68 5.85
N GLN A 56 6.74 -13.29 6.37
CA GLN A 56 6.03 -14.39 5.72
C GLN A 56 4.56 -14.00 5.56
N LEU A 57 3.96 -14.35 4.44
CA LEU A 57 2.53 -14.34 4.29
C LEU A 57 1.96 -15.52 5.10
N CYS A 58 1.11 -15.23 6.07
CA CYS A 58 0.67 -16.21 7.08
C CYS A 58 -0.77 -16.68 6.88
N LEU A 59 -1.62 -15.82 6.34
CA LEU A 59 -3.01 -16.15 6.01
C LEU A 59 -3.40 -15.50 4.68
N ILE A 60 -4.27 -16.19 3.95
CA ILE A 60 -5.06 -15.61 2.86
C ILE A 60 -6.52 -15.84 3.23
N GLN A 61 -7.28 -14.76 3.37
CA GLN A 61 -8.71 -14.81 3.62
C GLN A 61 -9.46 -14.67 2.31
N ILE A 62 -10.39 -15.59 2.05
CA ILE A 62 -11.26 -15.50 0.88
C ILE A 62 -12.71 -15.71 1.30
N ALA A 63 -13.57 -14.76 0.96
CA ALA A 63 -15.00 -14.92 1.15
C ALA A 63 -15.72 -15.04 -0.20
N THR A 64 -16.55 -16.06 -0.31
CA THR A 64 -17.62 -16.14 -1.31
C THR A 64 -18.92 -15.59 -0.69
N ARG A 65 -20.03 -15.60 -1.44
CA ARG A 65 -21.33 -15.24 -0.86
C ARG A 65 -21.84 -16.25 0.18
N HIS A 66 -21.23 -17.42 0.25
CA HIS A 66 -21.74 -18.54 1.05
C HIS A 66 -20.84 -18.95 2.20
N LYS A 67 -19.53 -18.67 2.11
CA LYS A 67 -18.54 -19.14 3.06
C LYS A 67 -17.30 -18.25 3.09
N VAL A 68 -16.67 -18.15 4.27
CA VAL A 68 -15.34 -17.57 4.44
C VAL A 68 -14.33 -18.71 4.58
N HIS A 69 -13.27 -18.66 3.78
CA HIS A 69 -12.13 -19.58 3.83
C HIS A 69 -10.92 -18.85 4.41
N ILE A 70 -10.38 -19.35 5.51
CA ILE A 70 -9.13 -18.87 6.13
C ILE A 70 -8.04 -19.86 5.74
N ILE A 71 -7.26 -19.51 4.73
CA ILE A 71 -6.21 -20.35 4.17
C ILE A 71 -4.94 -20.14 4.98
N ASP A 72 -4.53 -21.17 5.73
CA ASP A 72 -3.33 -21.17 6.56
C ASP A 72 -2.10 -21.49 5.72
N THR A 73 -1.39 -20.47 5.28
CA THR A 73 -0.21 -20.59 4.43
C THR A 73 1.01 -21.16 5.17
N ILE A 74 0.99 -21.17 6.51
CA ILE A 74 2.07 -21.76 7.32
C ILE A 74 1.94 -23.31 7.33
N SER A 75 0.72 -23.80 7.36
CA SER A 75 0.43 -25.25 7.40
C SER A 75 0.44 -25.88 6.01
N LEU A 76 0.08 -25.11 4.98
CA LEU A 76 0.03 -25.58 3.59
C LEU A 76 1.39 -25.45 2.90
N LYS A 77 1.86 -26.51 2.27
CA LYS A 77 3.13 -26.52 1.53
C LYS A 77 2.96 -25.97 0.10
N GLU A 78 1.80 -26.20 -0.50
CA GLU A 78 1.49 -25.85 -1.88
C GLU A 78 0.18 -25.06 -1.94
N LEU A 79 0.23 -23.90 -2.60
CA LEU A 79 -0.93 -23.02 -2.83
C LEU A 79 -1.23 -22.87 -4.33
N LEU A 80 -0.57 -23.64 -5.19
CA LEU A 80 -0.67 -23.51 -6.65
C LEU A 80 -2.12 -23.56 -7.18
N PRO A 81 -3.05 -24.39 -6.62
CA PRO A 81 -4.44 -24.39 -7.08
C PRO A 81 -5.13 -23.02 -6.95
N LEU A 82 -4.73 -22.19 -5.96
CA LEU A 82 -5.29 -20.86 -5.77
C LEU A 82 -4.91 -19.89 -6.90
N LYS A 83 -3.77 -20.11 -7.56
CA LYS A 83 -3.31 -19.27 -8.68
C LYS A 83 -4.34 -19.18 -9.79
N GLU A 84 -4.99 -20.29 -10.13
CA GLU A 84 -5.98 -20.35 -11.21
C GLU A 84 -7.16 -19.40 -10.93
N VAL A 85 -7.68 -19.41 -9.70
CA VAL A 85 -8.76 -18.52 -9.27
C VAL A 85 -8.32 -17.04 -9.30
N LEU A 86 -7.09 -16.75 -8.88
CA LEU A 86 -6.60 -15.37 -8.81
C LEU A 86 -6.36 -14.74 -10.19
N VAL A 87 -6.01 -15.54 -11.20
CA VAL A 87 -5.76 -15.04 -12.56
C VAL A 87 -6.98 -15.15 -13.48
N ASP A 88 -8.08 -15.78 -13.05
CA ASP A 88 -9.29 -15.94 -13.84
C ASP A 88 -10.03 -14.60 -14.00
N ASP A 89 -10.09 -14.08 -15.21
CA ASP A 89 -10.79 -12.82 -15.52
C ASP A 89 -12.32 -12.91 -15.36
N SER A 90 -12.88 -14.12 -15.30
CA SER A 90 -14.34 -14.31 -15.08
C SER A 90 -14.74 -14.13 -13.62
N ILE A 91 -13.80 -14.20 -12.69
CA ILE A 91 -13.99 -14.04 -11.25
C ILE A 91 -13.47 -12.67 -10.82
N GLU A 92 -14.33 -11.79 -10.31
CA GLU A 92 -13.90 -10.51 -9.75
C GLU A 92 -13.27 -10.70 -8.37
N LYS A 93 -12.07 -10.16 -8.14
CA LYS A 93 -11.40 -10.16 -6.84
C LYS A 93 -11.61 -8.83 -6.16
N VAL A 94 -12.44 -8.83 -5.12
CA VAL A 94 -12.79 -7.64 -4.33
C VAL A 94 -11.86 -7.53 -3.12
N VAL A 95 -11.09 -6.45 -3.08
CA VAL A 95 -10.08 -6.19 -2.04
C VAL A 95 -10.28 -4.80 -1.45
N HIS A 96 -9.69 -4.49 -0.31
CA HIS A 96 -9.71 -3.16 0.27
C HIS A 96 -8.29 -2.61 0.47
N GLY A 97 -7.80 -1.81 -0.48
CA GLY A 97 -6.44 -1.26 -0.46
C GLY A 97 -5.39 -2.29 -0.91
N ALA A 98 -5.57 -2.86 -2.07
CA ALA A 98 -4.95 -4.09 -2.58
C ALA A 98 -3.41 -4.03 -2.81
N ASP A 99 -2.74 -2.87 -2.74
CA ASP A 99 -1.31 -2.74 -3.09
C ASP A 99 -0.42 -3.69 -2.28
N TYR A 100 -0.68 -3.81 -0.97
CA TYR A 100 0.10 -4.69 -0.11
C TYR A 100 -0.16 -6.18 -0.42
N ASP A 101 -1.42 -6.55 -0.60
CA ASP A 101 -1.82 -7.94 -0.89
C ASP A 101 -1.22 -8.43 -2.20
N ILE A 102 -1.30 -7.60 -3.24
CA ILE A 102 -0.71 -7.90 -4.56
C ILE A 102 0.80 -8.14 -4.43
N ARG A 103 1.52 -7.23 -3.76
CA ARG A 103 2.97 -7.38 -3.57
C ARG A 103 3.33 -8.58 -2.72
N SER A 104 2.53 -8.87 -1.70
CA SER A 104 2.76 -10.01 -0.81
C SER A 104 2.54 -11.34 -1.53
N LEU A 105 1.47 -11.47 -2.30
CA LEU A 105 1.18 -12.65 -3.12
C LEU A 105 2.23 -12.85 -4.23
N ASP A 106 2.66 -11.77 -4.89
CA ASP A 106 3.72 -11.82 -5.89
C ASP A 106 5.06 -12.25 -5.27
N ARG A 107 5.45 -11.65 -4.14
CA ARG A 107 6.70 -11.95 -3.45
C ARG A 107 6.82 -13.39 -3.01
N HIS A 108 5.76 -13.94 -2.40
CA HIS A 108 5.83 -15.24 -1.74
C HIS A 108 5.53 -16.42 -2.67
N TYR A 109 4.67 -16.18 -3.69
CA TYR A 109 4.15 -17.24 -4.55
C TYR A 109 4.23 -16.93 -6.05
N GLY A 110 4.64 -15.74 -6.44
CA GLY A 110 4.60 -15.29 -7.84
C GLY A 110 3.16 -15.20 -8.39
N PHE A 111 2.17 -15.05 -7.51
CA PHE A 111 0.78 -14.97 -7.91
C PHE A 111 0.43 -13.60 -8.47
N ARG A 112 -0.47 -13.60 -9.45
CA ARG A 112 -1.05 -12.41 -10.07
C ARG A 112 -2.52 -12.35 -9.75
N ILE A 113 -3.06 -11.14 -9.65
CA ILE A 113 -4.49 -10.92 -9.53
C ILE A 113 -4.96 -10.30 -10.84
N ARG A 114 -6.07 -10.81 -11.41
CA ARG A 114 -6.77 -10.25 -12.55
C ARG A 114 -8.22 -9.98 -12.18
N ASN A 115 -8.87 -9.08 -12.89
CA ASN A 115 -10.23 -8.61 -12.62
C ASN A 115 -10.40 -8.14 -11.17
N LEU A 116 -9.56 -7.15 -10.81
CA LEU A 116 -9.50 -6.57 -9.48
C LEU A 116 -10.56 -5.47 -9.31
N TYR A 117 -11.23 -5.45 -8.16
CA TYR A 117 -12.03 -4.34 -7.67
C TYR A 117 -11.54 -3.91 -6.29
N ASP A 118 -10.96 -2.72 -6.19
CA ASP A 118 -10.49 -2.17 -4.91
C ASP A 118 -11.53 -1.22 -4.31
N THR A 119 -12.13 -1.64 -3.18
CA THR A 119 -13.17 -0.87 -2.49
C THR A 119 -12.65 0.45 -1.89
N ASN A 120 -11.35 0.58 -1.61
CA ASN A 120 -10.74 1.84 -1.19
C ASN A 120 -10.72 2.85 -2.34
N ILE A 121 -10.27 2.43 -3.52
CA ILE A 121 -10.31 3.26 -4.74
C ILE A 121 -11.76 3.63 -5.06
N ALA A 122 -12.66 2.65 -5.08
CA ALA A 122 -14.08 2.86 -5.37
C ALA A 122 -14.71 3.92 -4.43
N ALA A 123 -14.44 3.84 -3.13
CA ALA A 123 -14.94 4.78 -2.14
C ALA A 123 -14.44 6.21 -2.40
N ARG A 124 -13.16 6.38 -2.72
CA ARG A 124 -12.57 7.69 -3.05
C ARG A 124 -13.22 8.30 -4.29
N PHE A 125 -13.45 7.51 -5.33
CA PHE A 125 -14.15 7.97 -6.55
C PHE A 125 -15.65 8.17 -6.35
N ALA A 126 -16.26 7.52 -5.36
CA ALA A 126 -17.63 7.81 -4.91
C ALA A 126 -17.73 9.10 -4.06
N GLY A 127 -16.62 9.82 -3.85
CA GLY A 127 -16.57 11.06 -3.09
C GLY A 127 -16.64 10.85 -1.58
N ILE A 128 -16.29 9.67 -1.07
CA ILE A 128 -16.28 9.37 0.36
C ILE A 128 -14.93 9.77 0.94
N THR A 129 -14.95 10.57 1.99
CA THR A 129 -13.72 11.09 2.65
C THR A 129 -13.18 10.15 3.72
N GLN A 130 -14.04 9.34 4.35
CA GLN A 130 -13.68 8.34 5.36
C GLN A 130 -13.67 6.95 4.71
N PHE A 131 -12.63 6.63 3.97
CA PHE A 131 -12.55 5.44 3.13
C PHE A 131 -11.84 4.24 3.79
N GLY A 132 -11.57 4.26 5.10
CA GLY A 132 -11.10 3.08 5.83
C GLY A 132 -12.23 2.04 5.96
N LEU A 133 -11.90 0.74 5.87
CA LEU A 133 -12.88 -0.35 5.81
C LEU A 133 -13.96 -0.28 6.90
N ALA A 134 -13.57 -0.05 8.15
CA ALA A 134 -14.53 0.05 9.25
C ALA A 134 -15.50 1.23 9.11
N ALA A 135 -15.03 2.37 8.61
CA ALA A 135 -15.88 3.53 8.35
C ALA A 135 -16.84 3.25 7.20
N LEU A 136 -16.37 2.65 6.10
CA LEU A 136 -17.22 2.30 4.96
C LEU A 136 -18.31 1.30 5.33
N ILE A 137 -17.97 0.25 6.08
CA ILE A 137 -18.94 -0.75 6.53
C ILE A 137 -20.00 -0.08 7.42
N LYS A 138 -19.58 0.79 8.34
CA LYS A 138 -20.50 1.53 9.21
C LYS A 138 -21.41 2.46 8.41
N ASP A 139 -20.84 3.28 7.53
CA ASP A 139 -21.57 4.34 6.86
C ASP A 139 -22.47 3.83 5.71
N LEU A 140 -22.03 2.79 5.01
CA LEU A 140 -22.75 2.26 3.86
C LEU A 140 -23.62 1.04 4.18
N LEU A 141 -23.20 0.21 5.15
CA LEU A 141 -23.93 -1.03 5.49
C LEU A 141 -24.60 -0.97 6.87
N GLY A 142 -24.36 0.08 7.67
CA GLY A 142 -24.95 0.25 9.02
C GLY A 142 -24.38 -0.71 10.07
N VAL A 143 -23.28 -1.42 9.78
CA VAL A 143 -22.66 -2.40 10.66
C VAL A 143 -21.44 -1.77 11.36
N THR A 144 -21.41 -1.82 12.69
CA THR A 144 -20.23 -1.38 13.45
C THR A 144 -19.28 -2.55 13.69
N ILE A 145 -18.05 -2.44 13.18
CA ILE A 145 -16.97 -3.39 13.42
C ILE A 145 -15.88 -2.73 14.28
N HIS A 146 -15.25 -3.51 15.16
CA HIS A 146 -14.17 -3.03 16.00
C HIS A 146 -12.81 -3.45 15.43
N LYS A 147 -12.11 -2.51 14.76
CA LYS A 147 -10.73 -2.73 14.31
C LYS A 147 -9.74 -2.33 15.40
N SER A 148 -9.11 -3.30 16.03
CA SER A 148 -8.06 -3.07 17.03
C SER A 148 -6.69 -2.99 16.36
N LYS A 149 -5.96 -1.88 16.59
CA LYS A 149 -4.55 -1.76 16.16
C LYS A 149 -3.65 -2.86 16.73
N ARG A 150 -4.02 -3.43 17.88
CA ARG A 150 -3.33 -4.56 18.48
C ARG A 150 -3.47 -5.82 17.61
N LEU A 151 -4.66 -6.07 17.07
CA LEU A 151 -4.92 -7.23 16.22
C LEU A 151 -4.23 -7.11 14.85
N GLN A 152 -4.19 -5.92 14.25
CA GLN A 152 -3.39 -5.66 13.04
C GLN A 152 -1.90 -6.01 13.21
N ARG A 153 -1.37 -5.90 14.44
CA ARG A 153 0.02 -6.17 14.77
C ARG A 153 0.21 -7.52 15.46
N THR A 154 -0.77 -8.41 15.34
CA THR A 154 -0.68 -9.77 15.86
C THR A 154 0.47 -10.52 15.19
N ASP A 155 1.10 -11.44 15.90
CA ASP A 155 2.01 -12.41 15.28
C ASP A 155 1.20 -13.46 14.52
N TRP A 156 0.91 -13.16 13.26
CA TRP A 156 0.15 -14.03 12.37
C TRP A 156 0.85 -15.35 12.03
N GLY A 157 2.15 -15.45 12.31
CA GLY A 157 2.91 -16.70 12.20
C GLY A 157 2.68 -17.69 13.35
N ARG A 158 2.09 -17.22 14.47
CA ARG A 158 1.87 -18.05 15.65
C ARG A 158 0.66 -18.98 15.47
N ARG A 159 0.77 -20.22 15.98
CA ARG A 159 -0.32 -21.20 16.00
C ARG A 159 -0.49 -21.77 17.41
N PRO A 160 -1.76 -22.07 17.85
CA PRO A 160 -3.00 -21.73 17.17
C PRO A 160 -3.27 -20.21 17.19
N LEU A 161 -4.03 -19.70 16.21
CA LEU A 161 -4.52 -18.33 16.23
C LEU A 161 -5.55 -18.16 17.37
N SER A 162 -5.56 -17.00 18.00
CA SER A 162 -6.61 -16.65 18.96
C SER A 162 -7.95 -16.43 18.27
N THR A 163 -9.04 -16.62 18.99
CA THR A 163 -10.39 -16.34 18.49
C THR A 163 -10.52 -14.90 18.00
N ASP A 164 -9.99 -13.92 18.76
CA ASP A 164 -9.99 -12.52 18.38
C ASP A 164 -9.26 -12.26 17.04
N ALA A 165 -8.14 -12.96 16.80
CA ALA A 165 -7.39 -12.83 15.54
C ALA A 165 -8.16 -13.45 14.36
N LEU A 166 -8.78 -14.61 14.58
CA LEU A 166 -9.64 -15.24 13.56
C LEU A 166 -10.85 -14.36 13.24
N ASP A 167 -11.54 -13.82 14.23
CA ASP A 167 -12.68 -12.93 14.03
C ASP A 167 -12.28 -11.65 13.30
N TYR A 168 -11.08 -11.14 13.58
CA TYR A 168 -10.52 -9.99 12.86
C TYR A 168 -10.34 -10.34 11.38
N ALA A 169 -9.61 -11.41 11.05
CA ALA A 169 -9.34 -11.84 9.68
C ALA A 169 -10.62 -12.16 8.89
N ILE A 170 -11.62 -12.78 9.53
CA ILE A 170 -12.94 -13.05 8.95
C ILE A 170 -13.67 -11.74 8.62
N THR A 171 -13.59 -10.77 9.52
CA THR A 171 -14.30 -9.50 9.38
C THR A 171 -13.77 -8.68 8.20
N ASP A 172 -12.48 -8.77 7.89
CA ASP A 172 -11.85 -8.00 6.82
C ASP A 172 -12.34 -8.41 5.42
N VAL A 173 -12.87 -9.63 5.23
CA VAL A 173 -13.42 -10.08 3.95
C VAL A 173 -14.95 -10.24 3.93
N ARG A 174 -15.56 -10.47 5.08
CA ARG A 174 -17.00 -10.83 5.19
C ARG A 174 -17.94 -9.85 4.50
N TYR A 175 -17.64 -8.57 4.58
CA TYR A 175 -18.52 -7.49 4.10
C TYR A 175 -18.12 -6.94 2.73
N LEU A 176 -16.97 -7.34 2.17
CA LEU A 176 -16.41 -6.70 0.97
C LEU A 176 -17.31 -6.86 -0.26
N LEU A 177 -17.93 -8.02 -0.45
CA LEU A 177 -18.82 -8.25 -1.60
C LEU A 177 -20.06 -7.34 -1.55
N THR A 178 -20.68 -7.19 -0.38
CA THR A 178 -21.81 -6.28 -0.19
C THR A 178 -21.40 -4.81 -0.31
N LEU A 179 -20.22 -4.48 0.24
CA LEU A 179 -19.66 -3.13 0.11
C LEU A 179 -19.36 -2.77 -1.35
N ARG A 180 -18.81 -3.72 -2.11
CA ARG A 180 -18.56 -3.59 -3.55
C ARG A 180 -19.84 -3.24 -4.31
N GLU A 181 -20.93 -3.96 -4.05
CA GLU A 181 -22.21 -3.71 -4.72
C GLU A 181 -22.77 -2.32 -4.42
N THR A 182 -22.71 -1.92 -3.15
CA THR A 182 -23.17 -0.60 -2.72
C THR A 182 -22.35 0.53 -3.34
N LEU A 183 -21.03 0.35 -3.41
CA LEU A 183 -20.13 1.32 -4.04
C LEU A 183 -20.35 1.39 -5.56
N ASP A 184 -20.52 0.23 -6.22
CA ASP A 184 -20.72 0.18 -7.67
C ASP A 184 -22.01 0.88 -8.09
N GLN A 185 -23.13 0.67 -7.39
CA GLN A 185 -24.37 1.41 -7.62
C GLN A 185 -24.17 2.92 -7.53
N ARG A 186 -23.41 3.37 -6.55
CA ARG A 186 -23.10 4.79 -6.39
C ARG A 186 -22.21 5.32 -7.51
N LEU A 187 -21.20 4.55 -7.93
CA LEU A 187 -20.31 4.91 -9.04
C LEU A 187 -21.04 4.95 -10.38
N GLN A 188 -21.97 4.02 -10.62
CA GLN A 188 -22.84 4.02 -11.81
C GLN A 188 -23.68 5.29 -11.86
N ALA A 189 -24.31 5.67 -10.75
CA ALA A 189 -25.09 6.90 -10.67
C ALA A 189 -24.26 8.17 -10.90
N LEU A 190 -22.94 8.13 -10.58
CA LEU A 190 -21.99 9.22 -10.81
C LEU A 190 -21.28 9.16 -12.18
N GLY A 191 -21.48 8.10 -12.97
CA GLY A 191 -20.78 7.90 -14.25
C GLY A 191 -19.29 7.63 -14.11
N ARG A 192 -18.83 7.05 -12.95
CA ARG A 192 -17.39 6.90 -12.63
C ARG A 192 -16.88 5.47 -12.58
N THR A 193 -17.70 4.49 -12.97
CA THR A 193 -17.32 3.07 -12.96
C THR A 193 -16.07 2.81 -13.80
N ALA A 194 -15.98 3.40 -15.00
CA ALA A 194 -14.81 3.24 -15.88
C ALA A 194 -13.52 3.85 -15.30
N TRP A 195 -13.63 4.90 -14.47
CA TRP A 195 -12.47 5.51 -13.80
C TRP A 195 -11.87 4.55 -12.77
N VAL A 196 -12.76 3.94 -11.96
CA VAL A 196 -12.35 2.93 -10.96
C VAL A 196 -11.76 1.71 -11.64
N ALA A 197 -12.38 1.21 -12.72
CA ALA A 197 -11.88 0.06 -13.46
C ALA A 197 -10.46 0.29 -14.00
N GLU A 198 -10.15 1.49 -14.54
CA GLU A 198 -8.81 1.82 -15.02
C GLU A 198 -7.79 1.87 -13.85
N GLU A 199 -8.14 2.45 -12.70
CA GLU A 199 -7.24 2.48 -11.55
C GLU A 199 -7.00 1.07 -10.97
N CYS A 200 -8.02 0.22 -10.91
CA CYS A 200 -7.89 -1.18 -10.48
C CYS A 200 -7.01 -1.99 -11.45
N SER A 201 -7.22 -1.84 -12.75
CA SER A 201 -6.38 -2.49 -13.76
C SER A 201 -4.90 -2.10 -13.65
N ARG A 202 -4.60 -0.85 -13.26
CA ARG A 202 -3.22 -0.41 -13.00
C ARG A 202 -2.62 -1.09 -11.77
N LEU A 203 -3.41 -1.34 -10.74
CA LEU A 203 -2.96 -2.10 -9.57
C LEU A 203 -2.62 -3.56 -9.92
N GLU A 204 -3.31 -4.17 -10.86
CA GLU A 204 -3.01 -5.53 -11.33
C GLU A 204 -1.58 -5.67 -11.89
N GLU A 205 -0.99 -4.57 -12.37
CA GLU A 205 0.37 -4.53 -12.90
C GLU A 205 1.44 -4.26 -11.82
N VAL A 206 1.03 -3.98 -10.58
CA VAL A 206 1.96 -3.80 -9.46
C VAL A 206 2.70 -5.10 -9.16
N ARG A 207 3.99 -4.98 -8.87
CA ARG A 207 4.90 -6.09 -8.56
C ARG A 207 5.70 -5.82 -7.30
N TYR A 208 6.04 -6.87 -6.61
CA TYR A 208 7.05 -6.77 -5.58
C TYR A 208 8.41 -6.49 -6.21
N THR A 209 9.11 -5.53 -5.64
CA THR A 209 10.51 -5.26 -6.01
C THR A 209 11.34 -5.39 -4.74
N GLU A 210 12.34 -6.27 -4.79
CA GLU A 210 13.27 -6.42 -3.66
C GLU A 210 14.01 -5.11 -3.44
N PRO A 211 14.07 -4.59 -2.20
CA PRO A 211 14.85 -3.39 -1.91
C PRO A 211 16.32 -3.60 -2.24
N ASN A 212 16.89 -2.69 -3.02
CA ASN A 212 18.34 -2.70 -3.24
C ASN A 212 19.06 -2.28 -1.96
N LEU A 213 19.70 -3.22 -1.29
CA LEU A 213 20.40 -2.98 -0.01
C LEU A 213 21.55 -1.97 -0.13
N GLU A 214 22.15 -1.83 -1.34
CA GLU A 214 23.22 -0.86 -1.57
C GLU A 214 22.74 0.59 -1.51
N THR A 215 21.43 0.82 -1.69
CA THR A 215 20.85 2.17 -1.69
C THR A 215 19.74 2.36 -0.66
N ALA A 216 19.19 1.28 -0.10
CA ALA A 216 18.05 1.33 0.82
C ALA A 216 18.29 2.18 2.07
N TYR A 217 19.55 2.27 2.55
CA TYR A 217 19.92 3.12 3.68
C TYR A 217 19.66 4.61 3.42
N LEU A 218 19.63 5.04 2.16
CA LEU A 218 19.33 6.43 1.79
C LEU A 218 17.89 6.85 2.10
N SER A 219 16.97 5.88 2.22
CA SER A 219 15.56 6.12 2.59
C SER A 219 15.36 6.34 4.09
N ILE A 220 16.35 6.04 4.92
CA ILE A 220 16.28 6.25 6.37
C ILE A 220 16.06 7.74 6.66
N LYS A 221 15.05 8.03 7.50
CA LYS A 221 14.74 9.40 7.90
C LYS A 221 15.96 10.07 8.54
N GLY A 222 16.43 11.15 7.96
CA GLY A 222 17.63 11.85 8.38
C GLY A 222 18.85 11.62 7.49
N ALA A 223 18.90 10.52 6.72
CA ALA A 223 20.02 10.21 5.84
C ALA A 223 20.31 11.36 4.86
N LYS A 224 19.27 12.05 4.35
CA LYS A 224 19.43 13.17 3.40
C LYS A 224 20.32 14.31 3.90
N ASN A 225 20.48 14.46 5.22
CA ASN A 225 21.25 15.55 5.83
C ASN A 225 22.70 15.16 6.14
N LEU A 226 23.09 13.90 5.90
CA LEU A 226 24.44 13.40 6.18
C LEU A 226 25.40 13.78 5.04
N ASP A 227 26.65 14.04 5.38
CA ASP A 227 27.75 14.15 4.42
C ASP A 227 28.21 12.78 3.88
N GLY A 228 29.17 12.77 2.96
CA GLY A 228 29.62 11.55 2.32
C GLY A 228 30.28 10.56 3.27
N CYS A 229 31.01 11.01 4.27
CA CYS A 229 31.64 10.16 5.27
C CYS A 229 30.60 9.52 6.19
N SER A 230 29.70 10.33 6.72
CA SER A 230 28.57 9.86 7.54
C SER A 230 27.65 8.90 6.78
N LEU A 231 27.48 9.09 5.47
CA LEU A 231 26.71 8.15 4.62
C LEU A 231 27.44 6.80 4.49
N ALA A 232 28.76 6.77 4.35
CA ALA A 232 29.52 5.53 4.31
C ALA A 232 29.39 4.74 5.63
N ILE A 233 29.42 5.45 6.75
CA ILE A 233 29.19 4.85 8.07
C ILE A 233 27.74 4.32 8.15
N LEU A 234 26.75 5.12 7.74
CA LEU A 234 25.34 4.70 7.74
C LEU A 234 25.12 3.44 6.89
N GLN A 235 25.72 3.36 5.70
CA GLN A 235 25.63 2.18 4.83
C GLN A 235 26.18 0.93 5.51
N SER A 236 27.39 1.03 6.11
CA SER A 236 28.00 -0.09 6.81
C SER A 236 27.16 -0.58 7.99
N LEU A 237 26.66 0.34 8.81
CA LEU A 237 25.75 0.04 9.92
C LEU A 237 24.42 -0.57 9.45
N PHE A 238 23.87 -0.07 8.36
CA PHE A 238 22.64 -0.60 7.75
C PHE A 238 22.83 -2.03 7.30
N LEU A 239 23.89 -2.33 6.56
CA LEU A 239 24.20 -3.68 6.08
C LEU A 239 24.43 -4.65 7.24
N PHE A 240 25.11 -4.21 8.28
CA PHE A 240 25.27 -4.98 9.52
C PHE A 240 23.92 -5.28 10.15
N ARG A 241 23.03 -4.30 10.29
CA ARG A 241 21.69 -4.46 10.84
C ARG A 241 20.86 -5.47 10.02
N GLU A 242 20.89 -5.37 8.69
CA GLU A 242 20.18 -6.27 7.80
C GLU A 242 20.64 -7.73 7.96
N LYS A 243 21.96 -7.95 8.00
CA LYS A 243 22.55 -9.26 8.26
C LYS A 243 22.11 -9.83 9.61
N GLU A 244 22.15 -9.00 10.63
CA GLU A 244 21.80 -9.41 11.99
C GLU A 244 20.29 -9.66 12.15
N ALA A 245 19.44 -8.84 11.53
CA ALA A 245 18.00 -9.04 11.48
C ALA A 245 17.62 -10.38 10.84
N ARG A 246 18.25 -10.72 9.72
CA ARG A 246 18.06 -12.04 9.06
C ARG A 246 18.53 -13.19 9.96
N ARG A 247 19.69 -13.05 10.61
CA ARG A 247 20.23 -14.06 11.53
C ARG A 247 19.30 -14.32 12.71
N GLN A 248 18.75 -13.25 13.30
CA GLN A 248 17.83 -13.32 14.44
C GLN A 248 16.39 -13.61 14.04
N ARG A 249 16.06 -13.62 12.73
CA ARG A 249 14.70 -13.68 12.21
C ARG A 249 13.79 -12.62 12.82
N ARG A 250 14.33 -11.42 13.04
CA ARG A 250 13.65 -10.34 13.76
C ARG A 250 13.68 -9.06 12.94
N PRO A 251 12.58 -8.29 12.88
CA PRO A 251 12.53 -7.05 12.10
C PRO A 251 13.68 -6.10 12.40
N PRO A 252 14.29 -5.46 11.39
CA PRO A 252 15.49 -4.63 11.53
C PRO A 252 15.35 -3.53 12.59
N PHE A 253 14.17 -2.90 12.70
CA PHE A 253 13.93 -1.82 13.67
C PHE A 253 13.89 -2.29 15.14
N PHE A 254 13.69 -3.60 15.38
CA PHE A 254 13.84 -4.20 16.72
C PHE A 254 15.27 -4.65 17.00
N VAL A 255 16.13 -4.75 15.99
CA VAL A 255 17.55 -5.07 16.18
C VAL A 255 18.31 -3.78 16.48
N ILE A 256 18.20 -2.78 15.60
CA ILE A 256 18.77 -1.44 15.77
C ILE A 256 17.78 -0.45 15.15
N PRO A 257 17.21 0.49 15.93
CA PRO A 257 16.33 1.53 15.38
C PRO A 257 17.02 2.45 14.40
N ASP A 258 16.30 2.98 13.42
CA ASP A 258 16.82 3.94 12.43
C ASP A 258 17.49 5.15 13.10
N ALA A 259 16.90 5.67 14.20
CA ALA A 259 17.47 6.79 14.94
C ALA A 259 18.86 6.49 15.52
N ALA A 260 19.09 5.24 15.96
CA ALA A 260 20.40 4.81 16.46
C ALA A 260 21.45 4.74 15.33
N LEU A 261 21.05 4.26 14.13
CA LEU A 261 21.94 4.25 12.96
C LEU A 261 22.36 5.66 12.56
N ILE A 262 21.39 6.59 12.51
CA ILE A 262 21.68 8.01 12.19
C ILE A 262 22.57 8.65 13.26
N HIS A 263 22.29 8.40 14.54
CA HIS A 263 23.11 8.92 15.64
C HIS A 263 24.57 8.46 15.52
N LEU A 264 24.78 7.16 15.30
CA LEU A 264 26.13 6.58 15.13
C LEU A 264 26.82 7.06 13.86
N ALA A 265 26.08 7.31 12.79
CA ALA A 265 26.64 7.86 11.56
C ALA A 265 27.15 9.31 11.72
N ILE A 266 26.48 10.10 12.58
CA ILE A 266 26.90 11.48 12.90
C ILE A 266 28.01 11.50 13.95
N SER A 267 27.95 10.61 14.93
CA SER A 267 28.86 10.56 16.08
C SER A 267 29.45 9.15 16.25
N PRO A 268 30.35 8.73 15.36
CA PRO A 268 30.88 7.35 15.33
C PRO A 268 31.71 6.95 16.55
N THR A 269 32.18 7.92 17.32
CA THR A 269 32.91 7.71 18.57
C THR A 269 32.07 7.75 19.83
N ALA A 270 30.74 7.91 19.67
CA ALA A 270 29.80 7.90 20.80
C ALA A 270 29.87 6.58 21.57
N THR A 271 29.73 6.67 22.90
CA THR A 271 29.63 5.49 23.76
C THR A 271 28.34 4.73 23.40
N LEU A 272 28.46 3.48 22.96
CA LEU A 272 27.31 2.69 22.47
C LEU A 272 26.18 2.55 23.48
N SER A 273 26.49 2.52 24.79
CA SER A 273 25.48 2.47 25.86
C SER A 273 24.64 3.76 25.99
N GLU A 274 25.11 4.86 25.43
CA GLU A 274 24.42 6.16 25.46
C GLU A 274 23.60 6.42 24.20
N VAL A 275 23.70 5.53 23.19
CA VAL A 275 22.97 5.69 21.94
C VAL A 275 21.46 5.41 22.16
N PRO A 276 20.60 6.37 21.87
CA PRO A 276 19.15 6.23 22.07
C PRO A 276 18.59 5.01 21.33
N GLY A 277 17.85 4.14 22.04
CA GLY A 277 17.22 2.97 21.48
C GLY A 277 18.08 1.71 21.42
N LEU A 278 19.36 1.76 21.83
CA LEU A 278 20.18 0.58 22.05
C LEU A 278 20.07 0.17 23.52
N GLY A 279 19.20 -0.81 23.83
CA GLY A 279 19.06 -1.33 25.20
C GLY A 279 20.27 -2.19 25.60
N HIS A 280 20.63 -2.19 26.91
CA HIS A 280 21.81 -2.90 27.46
C HIS A 280 21.92 -4.37 27.00
N THR A 281 20.82 -5.12 27.04
CA THR A 281 20.83 -6.57 26.71
C THR A 281 21.03 -6.81 25.20
N GLY A 282 20.52 -5.92 24.35
CA GLY A 282 20.74 -5.97 22.91
C GLY A 282 22.17 -5.60 22.54
N LEU A 283 22.69 -4.56 23.21
CA LEU A 283 24.03 -4.03 22.96
C LEU A 283 25.12 -5.09 23.18
N GLN A 284 25.09 -5.82 24.30
CA GLN A 284 26.11 -6.85 24.59
C GLN A 284 26.26 -7.89 23.46
N ARG A 285 25.17 -8.22 22.77
CA ARG A 285 25.17 -9.18 21.64
C ARG A 285 25.64 -8.57 20.34
N LEU A 286 25.46 -7.27 20.16
CA LEU A 286 25.71 -6.57 18.90
C LEU A 286 27.03 -5.79 18.91
N GLU A 287 27.61 -5.56 20.08
CA GLU A 287 28.71 -4.62 20.31
C GLU A 287 29.90 -4.85 19.37
N ARG A 288 30.42 -6.07 19.31
CA ARG A 288 31.57 -6.39 18.43
C ARG A 288 31.26 -6.12 16.96
N GLY A 289 30.06 -6.51 16.51
CA GLY A 289 29.64 -6.31 15.14
C GLY A 289 29.40 -4.83 14.81
N LEU A 290 28.77 -4.08 15.74
CA LEU A 290 28.59 -2.64 15.61
C LEU A 290 29.93 -1.90 15.53
N GLN A 291 30.88 -2.21 16.43
CA GLN A 291 32.20 -1.63 16.39
C GLN A 291 32.94 -1.96 15.09
N GLN A 292 32.77 -3.17 14.56
CA GLN A 292 33.38 -3.51 13.26
C GLN A 292 32.72 -2.72 12.13
N ALA A 293 31.40 -2.64 12.09
CA ALA A 293 30.67 -1.86 11.09
C ALA A 293 31.02 -0.35 11.14
N LEU A 294 31.23 0.20 12.34
CA LEU A 294 31.73 1.58 12.51
C LEU A 294 33.13 1.74 11.91
N ARG A 295 34.06 0.82 12.21
CA ARG A 295 35.42 0.87 11.63
C ARG A 295 35.37 0.78 10.11
N ASP A 296 34.59 -0.16 9.58
CA ASP A 296 34.46 -0.35 8.13
C ASP A 296 33.90 0.91 7.46
N GLY A 297 32.89 1.54 8.06
CA GLY A 297 32.33 2.78 7.56
C GLY A 297 33.27 3.98 7.65
N LEU A 298 34.09 4.07 8.73
CA LEU A 298 35.09 5.14 8.90
C LEU A 298 36.23 5.02 7.90
N THR A 299 36.58 3.82 7.47
CA THR A 299 37.68 3.59 6.51
C THR A 299 37.19 3.54 5.05
N ALA A 300 35.87 3.48 4.83
CA ALA A 300 35.29 3.48 3.50
C ALA A 300 35.44 4.84 2.80
N SER A 301 35.48 4.82 1.47
CA SER A 301 35.44 6.04 0.67
C SER A 301 34.16 6.82 0.91
N PRO A 302 34.20 8.15 1.00
CA PRO A 302 32.98 8.96 1.13
C PRO A 302 32.00 8.69 -0.02
N ILE A 303 30.73 8.54 0.31
CA ILE A 303 29.67 8.34 -0.68
C ILE A 303 29.31 9.67 -1.31
N HIS A 304 29.59 9.81 -2.58
CA HIS A 304 29.19 10.96 -3.36
C HIS A 304 27.74 10.78 -3.82
N ARG A 305 26.86 11.64 -3.32
CA ARG A 305 25.54 11.78 -3.96
C ARG A 305 25.73 12.45 -5.31
N PRO A 306 24.97 12.04 -6.34
CA PRO A 306 24.82 12.91 -7.50
C PRO A 306 24.46 14.31 -7.00
N PRO A 307 25.12 15.38 -7.49
CA PRO A 307 24.72 16.72 -7.11
C PRO A 307 23.20 16.80 -7.30
N LEU A 308 22.51 17.21 -6.23
CA LEU A 308 21.11 17.60 -6.37
C LEU A 308 21.13 18.56 -7.54
N MET A 309 20.48 18.19 -8.65
CA MET A 309 20.28 19.13 -9.75
C MET A 309 19.79 20.42 -9.09
N THR A 310 20.61 21.44 -9.12
CA THR A 310 20.25 22.74 -8.56
C THR A 310 18.90 23.05 -9.13
N ALA A 311 17.87 23.04 -8.27
CA ALA A 311 16.54 23.33 -8.73
C ALA A 311 16.65 24.66 -9.48
N GLU A 312 16.42 24.62 -10.80
CA GLU A 312 16.38 25.85 -11.59
C GLU A 312 15.51 26.84 -10.82
N ARG A 313 16.01 28.06 -10.66
CA ARG A 313 15.22 29.07 -9.94
C ARG A 313 13.88 29.20 -10.65
N VAL A 314 12.83 28.76 -9.95
CA VAL A 314 11.45 28.84 -10.47
C VAL A 314 11.15 30.33 -10.68
N SER A 315 10.83 30.71 -11.90
CA SER A 315 10.51 32.12 -12.19
C SER A 315 9.17 32.51 -11.51
N GLN A 316 8.97 33.81 -11.34
CA GLN A 316 7.71 34.31 -10.82
C GLN A 316 6.53 33.90 -11.69
N GLU A 317 6.68 33.94 -13.01
CA GLU A 317 5.68 33.46 -13.97
C GLU A 317 5.32 31.98 -13.80
N GLN A 318 6.35 31.12 -13.65
CA GLN A 318 6.14 29.68 -13.39
C GLN A 318 5.39 29.47 -12.10
N THR A 319 5.71 30.22 -11.05
CA THR A 319 5.04 30.13 -9.73
C THR A 319 3.57 30.56 -9.85
N GLN A 320 3.29 31.64 -10.57
CA GLN A 320 1.93 32.12 -10.82
C GLN A 320 1.16 31.10 -11.65
N ARG A 321 1.75 30.60 -12.75
CA ARG A 321 1.10 29.57 -13.59
C ARG A 321 0.79 28.30 -12.82
N LEU A 322 1.70 27.83 -11.96
CA LEU A 322 1.42 26.67 -11.09
C LEU A 322 0.26 26.96 -10.13
N SER A 323 0.18 28.15 -9.58
CA SER A 323 -0.94 28.56 -8.70
C SER A 323 -2.27 28.51 -9.46
N HIS A 324 -2.30 29.05 -10.69
CA HIS A 324 -3.48 28.98 -11.55
C HIS A 324 -3.89 27.55 -11.90
N LEU A 325 -2.94 26.68 -12.29
CA LEU A 325 -3.21 25.27 -12.56
C LEU A 325 -3.73 24.50 -11.33
N LYS A 326 -3.22 24.81 -10.15
CA LYS A 326 -3.76 24.27 -8.89
C LYS A 326 -5.18 24.77 -8.63
N ALA A 327 -5.49 26.03 -8.94
CA ALA A 327 -6.84 26.60 -8.81
C ALA A 327 -7.82 25.93 -9.79
N TRP A 328 -7.42 25.69 -11.03
CA TRP A 328 -8.20 24.89 -12.00
C TRP A 328 -8.55 23.52 -11.43
N ARG A 329 -7.56 22.77 -10.92
CA ARG A 329 -7.78 21.46 -10.32
C ARG A 329 -8.68 21.53 -9.08
N ALA A 330 -8.55 22.56 -8.25
CA ALA A 330 -9.40 22.78 -7.09
C ALA A 330 -10.87 23.07 -7.46
N SER A 331 -11.09 23.81 -8.56
CA SER A 331 -12.44 24.04 -9.11
C SER A 331 -13.09 22.73 -9.54
N LEU A 332 -12.37 21.88 -10.30
CA LEU A 332 -12.83 20.54 -10.66
C LEU A 332 -13.13 19.67 -9.42
N SER A 333 -12.27 19.73 -8.42
CA SER A 333 -12.44 19.03 -7.14
C SER A 333 -13.75 19.41 -6.46
N SER A 334 -14.05 20.69 -6.39
CA SER A 334 -15.30 21.21 -5.80
C SER A 334 -16.52 20.75 -6.60
N THR A 335 -16.49 20.85 -7.92
CA THR A 335 -17.59 20.44 -8.81
C THR A 335 -17.89 18.95 -8.71
N LEU A 336 -16.84 18.13 -8.70
CA LEU A 336 -16.96 16.68 -8.70
C LEU A 336 -17.05 16.07 -7.28
N SER A 337 -16.82 16.88 -6.24
CA SER A 337 -16.70 16.41 -4.85
C SER A 337 -15.67 15.28 -4.72
N LEU A 338 -14.48 15.45 -5.33
CA LEU A 338 -13.38 14.50 -5.31
C LEU A 338 -12.11 15.14 -4.75
N ASP A 339 -11.23 14.33 -4.17
CA ASP A 339 -9.90 14.79 -3.77
C ASP A 339 -9.12 15.31 -5.00
N PRO A 340 -8.51 16.51 -4.95
CA PRO A 340 -7.76 17.08 -6.06
C PRO A 340 -6.66 16.16 -6.60
N SER A 341 -6.05 15.35 -5.74
CA SER A 341 -4.97 14.43 -6.14
C SER A 341 -5.43 13.33 -7.08
N LEU A 342 -6.71 12.97 -7.08
CA LEU A 342 -7.29 12.00 -8.01
C LEU A 342 -7.45 12.61 -9.41
N LEU A 343 -7.77 13.92 -9.49
CA LEU A 343 -8.18 14.55 -10.75
C LEU A 343 -7.02 14.78 -11.71
N TRP A 344 -5.88 15.23 -11.17
CA TRP A 344 -4.70 15.47 -12.01
C TRP A 344 -3.41 15.44 -11.19
N PRO A 345 -2.33 14.76 -11.65
CA PRO A 345 -1.08 14.65 -10.91
C PRO A 345 -0.39 16.00 -10.70
N THR A 346 0.07 16.27 -9.48
CA THR A 346 0.78 17.53 -9.16
C THR A 346 2.06 17.68 -9.98
N ALA A 347 2.82 16.61 -10.19
CA ALA A 347 4.04 16.64 -11.00
C ALA A 347 3.77 17.03 -12.47
N SER A 348 2.61 16.66 -13.02
CA SER A 348 2.18 17.11 -14.34
C SER A 348 1.91 18.61 -14.36
N LEU A 349 1.19 19.14 -13.37
CA LEU A 349 0.96 20.58 -13.26
C LEU A 349 2.26 21.38 -13.12
N GLU A 350 3.25 20.83 -12.41
CA GLU A 350 4.57 21.44 -12.27
C GLU A 350 5.34 21.48 -13.58
N ARG A 351 5.27 20.43 -14.41
CA ARG A 351 5.88 20.42 -15.74
C ARG A 351 5.18 21.39 -16.67
N LEU A 352 3.86 21.41 -16.67
CA LEU A 352 3.08 22.36 -17.48
C LEU A 352 3.28 23.82 -17.05
N ALA A 353 3.52 24.07 -15.76
CA ALA A 353 3.86 25.41 -15.29
C ALA A 353 5.20 25.90 -15.84
N LYS A 354 6.17 25.00 -16.01
CA LYS A 354 7.47 25.30 -16.63
C LYS A 354 7.37 25.47 -18.14
N ALA A 355 6.65 24.59 -18.83
CA ALA A 355 6.58 24.52 -20.28
C ALA A 355 5.12 24.27 -20.74
N PRO A 356 4.26 25.32 -20.78
CA PRO A 356 2.83 25.14 -21.07
C PRO A 356 2.57 24.58 -22.48
N GLY A 357 3.43 24.85 -23.44
CA GLY A 357 3.33 24.32 -24.82
C GLY A 357 3.58 22.81 -24.94
N THR A 358 3.94 22.10 -23.82
CA THR A 358 4.16 20.64 -23.83
C THR A 358 2.92 19.84 -23.44
N ILE A 359 1.74 20.46 -23.43
CA ILE A 359 0.51 19.79 -22.96
C ILE A 359 0.22 18.51 -23.74
N ASP A 360 0.40 18.50 -25.07
CA ASP A 360 0.13 17.30 -25.87
C ASP A 360 1.07 16.14 -25.51
N VAL A 361 2.34 16.45 -25.22
CA VAL A 361 3.32 15.46 -24.73
C VAL A 361 2.93 14.96 -23.35
N GLU A 362 2.45 15.86 -22.49
CA GLU A 362 1.99 15.49 -21.14
C GLU A 362 0.77 14.57 -21.21
N LEU A 363 -0.19 14.84 -22.07
CA LEU A 363 -1.41 14.06 -22.23
C LEU A 363 -1.16 12.61 -22.67
N ILE A 364 -0.11 12.34 -23.46
CA ILE A 364 0.24 10.98 -23.89
C ILE A 364 1.14 10.25 -22.87
N SER A 365 1.59 10.93 -21.82
CA SER A 365 2.45 10.32 -20.81
C SER A 365 1.71 9.23 -20.03
N THR A 366 2.44 8.20 -19.58
CA THR A 366 1.91 7.10 -18.76
C THR A 366 1.41 7.54 -17.39
N ASN A 367 1.76 8.77 -16.96
CA ASN A 367 1.33 9.34 -15.69
C ASN A 367 -0.10 9.87 -15.73
N ILE A 368 -0.61 10.18 -16.92
CA ILE A 368 -1.98 10.66 -17.12
C ILE A 368 -2.87 9.47 -17.50
N ARG A 369 -3.96 9.28 -16.74
CA ARG A 369 -4.93 8.22 -16.97
C ARG A 369 -5.75 8.53 -18.22
N ARG A 370 -6.24 7.49 -18.89
CA ARG A 370 -7.13 7.66 -20.04
C ARG A 370 -8.38 8.44 -19.62
N TRP A 371 -9.01 8.07 -18.49
CA TRP A 371 -10.18 8.78 -17.99
C TRP A 371 -9.90 10.25 -17.65
N GLN A 372 -8.71 10.60 -17.15
CA GLN A 372 -8.32 12.00 -16.90
C GLN A 372 -8.22 12.79 -18.23
N ARG A 373 -7.59 12.19 -19.23
CA ARG A 373 -7.49 12.75 -20.59
C ARG A 373 -8.87 13.00 -21.18
N ASP A 374 -9.70 11.96 -21.20
CA ASP A 374 -11.01 11.98 -21.87
C ASP A 374 -11.95 13.03 -21.25
N HIS A 375 -11.82 13.31 -19.94
CA HIS A 375 -12.72 14.23 -19.23
C HIS A 375 -12.14 15.62 -19.03
N PHE A 376 -10.84 15.80 -18.96
CA PHE A 376 -10.23 17.06 -18.52
C PHE A 376 -9.26 17.69 -19.52
N ALA A 377 -8.80 16.99 -20.56
CA ALA A 377 -7.82 17.53 -21.50
C ALA A 377 -8.29 18.84 -22.14
N SER A 378 -9.51 18.89 -22.69
CA SER A 378 -10.05 20.09 -23.31
C SER A 378 -10.17 21.28 -22.36
N SER A 379 -10.58 21.02 -21.12
CA SER A 379 -10.66 22.03 -20.06
C SER A 379 -9.28 22.55 -19.66
N LEU A 380 -8.28 21.66 -19.60
CA LEU A 380 -6.91 22.03 -19.27
C LEU A 380 -6.27 22.85 -20.39
N HIS A 381 -6.48 22.48 -21.66
CA HIS A 381 -6.04 23.26 -22.83
C HIS A 381 -6.60 24.70 -22.80
N ALA A 382 -7.92 24.81 -22.75
CA ALA A 382 -8.59 26.11 -22.73
C ALA A 382 -8.13 26.97 -21.54
N TYR A 383 -7.87 26.34 -20.39
CA TYR A 383 -7.38 27.03 -19.21
C TYR A 383 -5.94 27.52 -19.39
N LEU A 384 -5.04 26.72 -19.98
CA LEU A 384 -3.66 27.12 -20.27
C LEU A 384 -3.59 28.27 -21.29
N GLU A 385 -4.42 28.25 -22.34
CA GLU A 385 -4.53 29.32 -23.33
C GLU A 385 -5.06 30.63 -22.73
N SER A 386 -5.85 30.57 -21.67
CA SER A 386 -6.39 31.75 -20.96
C SER A 386 -5.40 32.38 -19.98
N LEU A 387 -4.28 31.71 -19.68
CA LEU A 387 -3.27 32.25 -18.79
C LEU A 387 -2.40 33.30 -19.50
N PRO A 388 -2.04 34.39 -18.79
CA PRO A 388 -1.18 35.43 -19.32
C PRO A 388 0.24 34.95 -19.56
#